data_6d53d05264a518bd9a9659d92ee4f774
#
_entry.id   6d53d05264a518bd9a9659d92ee4f774
#
_cell.length_a   1.000
_cell.length_b   1.000
_cell.length_c   1.000
_cell.angle_alpha   90.00
_cell.angle_beta   90.00
_cell.angle_gamma   90.00
#
_symmetry.space_group_name_H-M   'P 1'
#
loop_
_entity.id
_entity.type
_entity.pdbx_description
1 polymer ?
#
loop_
_entity_poly.entity_id
_entity_poly.type
_entity_poly.pdbx_seq_one_letter_code
_entity_poly.pdbx_strand_id
1 'polypeptide(L)'
;MGKEKEIEMKKIINKIEVLTLLLFSVNSFSEQNYGQQQYEQVIGFLTEINNTRSNSSIIIPLKINKNVDDLDFILYDLVNRQQFHKIDELLPDYLSDENHDKGMVDYISAERAYFNGDYPLALKFYLKIVNGSPNSVFAEMKLAHVYIKNSYHREALTLYKKIKNKYRVGLPEERIKQIDSEIIALENRANWQGSFNADLNYDTNYTEAHGNKEQQCGTVWCMQGSEIKSGLVYGFSGNANKILWQYRGHSLLTGIGGNVWEYPHRSVKRRFSSYSSVSYQYLYGNKKITFSPIIDINWRGHLFDHYSVGASLTGAYSPSNKLYLLSNIMYKNQTFFGKRTSRSGYDINYSMTAIYSVNPQWSVFSNLYGGKNIEKYKSDSYQVSGLTVGSINIFGTNKLINKLTSSNHDFFDFDSALNTKRSDESWELNSQITLLGHTFLSLTPTLYVNYKFNDSSAKISYSYNKSEVGLNLSKTF
;
A
#
# COMPACT_ATOMS: atom_id res chain seq x y z
N MET A 1 -16.98 34.65 25.77
CA MET A 1 -17.20 33.51 24.83
C MET A 1 -15.97 33.08 24.03
N GLY A 2 -15.03 33.92 23.60
CA GLY A 2 -13.83 33.51 22.87
C GLY A 2 -12.74 32.87 23.75
N LYS A 3 -12.47 33.38 24.92
CA LYS A 3 -11.42 32.90 25.84
C LYS A 3 -11.75 31.56 26.50
N GLU A 4 -13.00 31.27 26.80
CA GLU A 4 -13.43 30.00 27.38
C GLU A 4 -13.30 28.84 26.40
N LYS A 5 -13.69 29.05 25.12
CA LYS A 5 -13.49 28.05 24.05
C LYS A 5 -12.00 27.77 23.77
N GLU A 6 -11.15 28.77 23.90
CA GLU A 6 -9.70 28.62 23.74
C GLU A 6 -9.09 27.81 24.91
N ILE A 7 -9.61 27.99 26.14
CA ILE A 7 -9.16 27.24 27.33
C ILE A 7 -9.67 25.79 27.28
N GLU A 8 -10.90 25.54 26.83
CA GLU A 8 -11.40 24.18 26.63
C GLU A 8 -10.66 23.46 25.52
N MET A 9 -10.40 24.12 24.39
CA MET A 9 -9.56 23.53 23.33
C MET A 9 -8.14 23.21 23.81
N LYS A 10 -7.50 24.08 24.60
CA LYS A 10 -6.20 23.80 25.19
C LYS A 10 -6.23 22.61 26.16
N LYS A 11 -7.31 22.42 26.94
CA LYS A 11 -7.49 21.25 27.81
C LYS A 11 -7.71 19.95 27.03
N ILE A 12 -8.40 20.02 25.89
CA ILE A 12 -8.60 18.88 24.99
C ILE A 12 -7.28 18.53 24.30
N ILE A 13 -6.54 19.54 23.83
CA ILE A 13 -5.21 19.37 23.20
C ILE A 13 -4.22 18.75 24.18
N ASN A 14 -4.14 19.23 25.43
CA ASN A 14 -3.26 18.63 26.44
C ASN A 14 -3.64 17.19 26.82
N LYS A 15 -4.93 16.83 26.78
CA LYS A 15 -5.34 15.43 26.97
C LYS A 15 -5.00 14.54 25.77
N ILE A 16 -5.03 15.10 24.56
CA ILE A 16 -4.59 14.42 23.34
C ILE A 16 -3.06 14.29 23.32
N GLU A 17 -2.30 15.29 23.78
CA GLU A 17 -0.84 15.23 23.91
C GLU A 17 -0.37 14.08 24.83
N VAL A 18 -1.05 13.83 25.95
CA VAL A 18 -0.72 12.73 26.87
C VAL A 18 -1.06 11.35 26.26
N LEU A 19 -2.11 11.27 25.42
CA LEU A 19 -2.46 10.03 24.71
C LEU A 19 -1.57 9.80 23.47
N THR A 20 -1.07 10.86 22.85
CA THR A 20 -0.21 10.82 21.65
C THR A 20 1.24 10.52 21.97
N LEU A 21 1.72 10.82 23.19
CA LEU A 21 3.07 10.46 23.66
C LEU A 21 3.30 8.95 23.83
N LEU A 22 2.23 8.16 23.82
CA LEU A 22 2.29 6.69 23.92
C LEU A 22 2.14 5.96 22.55
N LEU A 23 1.81 6.67 21.47
CA LEU A 23 1.55 6.07 20.16
C LEU A 23 2.39 6.77 19.08
N PHE A 24 3.65 6.39 19.00
CA PHE A 24 4.60 6.95 18.04
C PHE A 24 4.35 6.53 16.60
N SER A 25 4.37 7.51 15.77
CA SER A 25 5.02 7.83 14.50
C SER A 25 4.31 7.41 13.23
N VAL A 26 4.19 8.28 12.22
CA VAL A 26 4.48 8.10 10.79
C VAL A 26 4.11 9.25 9.87
N ASN A 27 5.00 9.47 8.93
CA ASN A 27 5.01 10.14 7.62
C ASN A 27 4.25 11.47 7.43
N SER A 28 5.08 12.49 7.29
CA SER A 28 4.72 13.81 6.84
C SER A 28 4.19 13.77 5.39
N PHE A 29 3.00 14.28 5.19
CA PHE A 29 2.57 14.75 3.90
C PHE A 29 3.25 16.10 3.60
N SER A 30 4.41 16.08 2.97
CA SER A 30 4.80 17.05 2.00
C SER A 30 4.50 16.44 0.63
N GLU A 31 4.33 17.23 -0.40
CA GLU A 31 3.99 16.83 -1.77
C GLU A 31 4.84 15.67 -2.33
N GLN A 32 6.04 15.44 -1.77
CA GLN A 32 6.95 14.36 -2.10
C GLN A 32 6.48 12.95 -1.66
N ASN A 33 5.59 12.84 -0.68
CA ASN A 33 5.26 11.54 -0.08
C ASN A 33 4.00 10.87 -0.65
N TYR A 34 3.25 11.53 -1.53
CA TYR A 34 2.06 10.92 -2.11
C TYR A 34 2.39 9.67 -2.94
N GLY A 35 3.43 9.77 -3.77
CA GLY A 35 3.97 8.63 -4.51
C GLY A 35 4.56 7.55 -3.60
N GLN A 36 5.16 7.92 -2.48
CA GLN A 36 5.81 6.98 -1.58
C GLN A 36 4.84 6.18 -0.73
N GLN A 37 3.73 6.76 -0.25
CA GLN A 37 2.68 6.00 0.45
C GLN A 37 1.96 5.00 -0.44
N GLN A 38 1.66 5.37 -1.68
CA GLN A 38 1.10 4.44 -2.65
C GLN A 38 2.08 3.32 -2.98
N TYR A 39 3.35 3.66 -3.07
CA TYR A 39 4.43 2.73 -3.29
C TYR A 39 4.57 1.72 -2.12
N GLU A 40 4.49 2.14 -0.87
CA GLU A 40 4.49 1.25 0.30
C GLU A 40 3.26 0.32 0.33
N GLN A 41 2.09 0.80 -0.08
CA GLN A 41 0.90 -0.03 -0.27
C GLN A 41 1.11 -1.07 -1.39
N VAL A 42 1.78 -0.67 -2.46
CA VAL A 42 2.16 -1.55 -3.58
C VAL A 42 3.14 -2.62 -3.13
N ILE A 43 4.17 -2.26 -2.36
CA ILE A 43 5.15 -3.21 -1.83
C ILE A 43 4.51 -4.18 -0.85
N GLY A 44 3.66 -3.71 0.04
CA GLY A 44 2.89 -4.56 0.94
C GLY A 44 2.08 -5.60 0.16
N PHE A 45 1.42 -5.19 -0.91
CA PHE A 45 0.65 -6.07 -1.77
C PHE A 45 1.53 -7.07 -2.56
N LEU A 46 2.67 -6.64 -3.12
CA LEU A 46 3.61 -7.55 -3.79
C LEU A 46 4.21 -8.58 -2.84
N THR A 47 4.43 -8.21 -1.58
CA THR A 47 4.87 -9.14 -0.54
C THR A 47 3.76 -10.15 -0.21
N GLU A 48 2.50 -9.72 -0.18
CA GLU A 48 1.33 -10.58 0.01
C GLU A 48 1.13 -11.55 -1.16
N ILE A 49 1.28 -11.08 -2.42
CA ILE A 49 1.25 -11.95 -3.62
C ILE A 49 2.37 -13.00 -3.59
N ASN A 50 3.60 -12.61 -3.24
CA ASN A 50 4.72 -13.54 -3.21
C ASN A 50 4.57 -14.58 -2.08
N ASN A 51 4.05 -14.20 -0.92
CA ASN A 51 3.76 -15.13 0.18
C ASN A 51 2.62 -16.09 -0.17
N THR A 52 1.64 -15.68 -0.98
CA THR A 52 0.57 -16.57 -1.45
C THR A 52 1.01 -17.52 -2.57
N ARG A 53 2.08 -17.19 -3.30
CA ARG A 53 2.64 -18.04 -4.36
C ARG A 53 3.46 -19.24 -3.82
N SER A 54 4.06 -19.14 -2.65
CA SER A 54 4.92 -20.19 -2.10
C SER A 54 4.16 -21.41 -1.56
N ASN A 55 2.84 -21.33 -1.39
CA ASN A 55 2.03 -22.35 -0.70
C ASN A 55 1.02 -23.11 -1.58
N SER A 56 1.10 -23.03 -2.91
CA SER A 56 -0.02 -23.47 -3.77
C SER A 56 0.16 -24.80 -4.51
N SER A 57 1.02 -25.70 -4.10
CA SER A 57 1.02 -27.06 -4.65
C SER A 57 0.54 -28.07 -3.60
N ILE A 58 -0.76 -28.02 -3.32
CA ILE A 58 -1.41 -29.10 -2.55
C ILE A 58 -1.71 -30.22 -3.55
N ILE A 59 -0.74 -31.10 -3.81
CA ILE A 59 -0.99 -32.38 -4.48
C ILE A 59 -1.49 -33.33 -3.41
N ILE A 60 -2.79 -33.49 -3.28
CA ILE A 60 -3.40 -34.58 -2.52
C ILE A 60 -3.77 -35.63 -3.55
N PRO A 61 -3.20 -36.84 -3.53
CA PRO A 61 -3.73 -37.90 -4.35
C PRO A 61 -5.16 -38.20 -3.87
N LEU A 62 -6.13 -38.04 -4.73
CA LEU A 62 -7.44 -38.66 -4.52
C LEU A 62 -7.20 -40.15 -4.39
N LYS A 63 -7.77 -40.77 -3.36
CA LYS A 63 -7.83 -42.22 -3.27
C LYS A 63 -8.86 -42.66 -4.29
N ILE A 64 -8.37 -42.86 -5.52
CA ILE A 64 -9.19 -43.24 -6.67
C ILE A 64 -9.60 -44.70 -6.45
N ASN A 65 -10.90 -44.95 -6.46
CA ASN A 65 -11.45 -46.30 -6.41
C ASN A 65 -11.01 -47.03 -7.68
N LYS A 66 -10.72 -48.34 -7.58
CA LYS A 66 -10.10 -49.19 -8.64
C LYS A 66 -10.85 -49.28 -9.99
N ASN A 67 -11.94 -48.58 -10.19
CA ASN A 67 -12.75 -48.56 -11.41
C ASN A 67 -12.90 -47.13 -12.00
N VAL A 68 -11.84 -46.32 -11.96
CA VAL A 68 -11.85 -45.00 -12.60
C VAL A 68 -11.45 -45.20 -14.05
N ASP A 69 -12.28 -44.72 -14.95
CA ASP A 69 -11.93 -44.62 -16.37
C ASP A 69 -10.62 -43.86 -16.52
N ASP A 70 -9.74 -44.30 -17.42
CA ASP A 70 -8.45 -43.66 -17.68
C ASP A 70 -8.57 -42.17 -17.90
N LEU A 71 -9.73 -41.73 -18.42
CA LEU A 71 -10.01 -40.33 -18.74
C LEU A 71 -10.22 -39.44 -17.51
N ASP A 72 -10.89 -39.94 -16.43
CA ASP A 72 -11.01 -39.21 -15.16
C ASP A 72 -9.63 -38.93 -14.54
N PHE A 73 -8.74 -39.93 -14.57
CA PHE A 73 -7.39 -39.77 -14.07
C PHE A 73 -6.59 -38.77 -14.89
N ILE A 74 -6.71 -38.82 -16.23
CA ILE A 74 -6.03 -37.89 -17.12
C ILE A 74 -6.53 -36.47 -16.89
N LEU A 75 -7.85 -36.26 -16.80
CA LEU A 75 -8.42 -34.95 -16.55
C LEU A 75 -8.00 -34.38 -15.18
N TYR A 76 -7.98 -35.24 -14.13
CA TYR A 76 -7.50 -34.84 -12.81
C TYR A 76 -6.03 -34.39 -12.83
N ASP A 77 -5.14 -35.13 -13.51
CA ASP A 77 -3.73 -34.77 -13.64
C ASP A 77 -3.56 -33.45 -14.44
N LEU A 78 -4.30 -33.28 -15.52
CA LEU A 78 -4.28 -32.06 -16.32
C LEU A 78 -4.77 -30.83 -15.53
N VAL A 79 -5.79 -30.99 -14.69
CA VAL A 79 -6.26 -29.92 -13.77
C VAL A 79 -5.15 -29.55 -12.79
N ASN A 80 -4.51 -30.52 -12.15
CA ASN A 80 -3.43 -30.26 -11.19
C ASN A 80 -2.21 -29.61 -11.84
N ARG A 81 -1.95 -29.88 -13.11
CA ARG A 81 -0.91 -29.23 -13.93
C ARG A 81 -1.35 -27.92 -14.58
N GLN A 82 -2.60 -27.51 -14.37
CA GLN A 82 -3.18 -26.28 -14.93
C GLN A 82 -3.17 -26.25 -16.47
N GLN A 83 -3.22 -27.41 -17.13
CA GLN A 83 -3.20 -27.56 -18.58
C GLN A 83 -4.61 -27.50 -19.19
N PHE A 84 -5.32 -26.38 -18.91
CA PHE A 84 -6.74 -26.24 -19.28
C PHE A 84 -7.01 -26.34 -20.79
N HIS A 85 -6.05 -25.97 -21.66
CA HIS A 85 -6.18 -26.14 -23.12
C HIS A 85 -6.35 -27.62 -23.51
N LYS A 86 -5.59 -28.55 -22.86
CA LYS A 86 -5.75 -29.98 -23.13
C LYS A 86 -7.04 -30.54 -22.57
N ILE A 87 -7.52 -29.95 -21.44
CA ILE A 87 -8.81 -30.32 -20.89
C ILE A 87 -9.93 -29.94 -21.89
N ASP A 88 -9.83 -28.77 -22.56
CA ASP A 88 -10.83 -28.35 -23.55
C ASP A 88 -10.90 -29.26 -24.76
N GLU A 89 -9.79 -29.94 -25.12
CA GLU A 89 -9.76 -30.96 -26.19
C GLU A 89 -10.45 -32.27 -25.77
N LEU A 90 -10.28 -32.70 -24.50
CA LEU A 90 -10.80 -33.97 -24.01
C LEU A 90 -12.20 -33.89 -23.39
N LEU A 91 -12.61 -32.71 -22.95
CA LEU A 91 -13.86 -32.52 -22.22
C LEU A 91 -15.13 -32.85 -23.02
N PRO A 92 -15.21 -32.59 -24.38
CA PRO A 92 -16.36 -33.00 -25.17
C PRO A 92 -16.57 -34.52 -25.17
N ASP A 93 -15.49 -35.30 -25.35
CA ASP A 93 -15.52 -36.76 -25.34
C ASP A 93 -15.95 -37.27 -23.96
N TYR A 94 -15.42 -36.68 -22.91
CA TYR A 94 -15.80 -37.02 -21.52
C TYR A 94 -17.29 -36.76 -21.23
N LEU A 95 -17.82 -35.64 -21.70
CA LEU A 95 -19.24 -35.28 -21.49
C LEU A 95 -20.20 -36.10 -22.39
N SER A 96 -19.72 -36.77 -23.44
CA SER A 96 -20.52 -37.63 -24.26
C SER A 96 -20.88 -38.98 -23.61
N ASP A 97 -20.13 -39.37 -22.58
CA ASP A 97 -20.46 -40.54 -21.73
C ASP A 97 -21.57 -40.17 -20.71
N GLU A 98 -22.68 -40.84 -20.77
CA GLU A 98 -23.78 -40.64 -19.85
C GLU A 98 -23.41 -40.92 -18.38
N ASN A 99 -22.39 -41.72 -18.13
CA ASN A 99 -21.90 -42.12 -16.81
C ASN A 99 -20.75 -41.22 -16.30
N HIS A 100 -20.41 -40.12 -17.02
CA HIS A 100 -19.32 -39.22 -16.56
C HIS A 100 -19.57 -38.71 -15.15
N ASP A 101 -18.48 -38.52 -14.38
CA ASP A 101 -18.56 -37.97 -13.01
C ASP A 101 -18.85 -36.45 -13.04
N LYS A 102 -20.08 -36.11 -12.63
CA LYS A 102 -20.48 -34.69 -12.47
C LYS A 102 -19.60 -33.93 -11.47
N GLY A 103 -19.05 -34.62 -10.46
CA GLY A 103 -18.12 -34.03 -9.50
C GLY A 103 -16.81 -33.62 -10.17
N MET A 104 -16.31 -34.41 -11.13
CA MET A 104 -15.12 -34.05 -11.93
C MET A 104 -15.39 -32.81 -12.78
N VAL A 105 -16.55 -32.69 -13.40
CA VAL A 105 -16.93 -31.51 -14.21
C VAL A 105 -17.00 -30.26 -13.34
N ASP A 106 -17.63 -30.36 -12.16
CA ASP A 106 -17.66 -29.26 -11.20
C ASP A 106 -16.24 -28.91 -10.68
N TYR A 107 -15.36 -29.91 -10.49
CA TYR A 107 -13.97 -29.70 -10.09
C TYR A 107 -13.12 -28.99 -11.17
N ILE A 108 -13.22 -29.42 -12.42
CA ILE A 108 -12.58 -28.74 -13.57
C ILE A 108 -13.04 -27.28 -13.62
N SER A 109 -14.34 -27.06 -13.50
CA SER A 109 -14.94 -25.72 -13.55
C SER A 109 -14.49 -24.85 -12.38
N ALA A 110 -14.39 -25.43 -11.17
CA ALA A 110 -13.91 -24.75 -9.97
C ALA A 110 -12.45 -24.32 -10.09
N GLU A 111 -11.56 -25.25 -10.51
CA GLU A 111 -10.13 -24.96 -10.65
C GLU A 111 -9.85 -24.00 -11.81
N ARG A 112 -10.59 -24.09 -12.89
CA ARG A 112 -10.50 -23.12 -14.02
C ARG A 112 -10.90 -21.72 -13.56
N ALA A 113 -12.03 -21.57 -12.86
CA ALA A 113 -12.48 -20.31 -12.31
C ALA A 113 -11.44 -19.75 -11.30
N TYR A 114 -10.89 -20.62 -10.45
CA TYR A 114 -9.85 -20.26 -9.51
C TYR A 114 -8.57 -19.76 -10.20
N PHE A 115 -8.11 -20.48 -11.24
CA PHE A 115 -6.93 -20.12 -12.03
C PHE A 115 -7.10 -18.76 -12.73
N ASN A 116 -8.30 -18.49 -13.25
CA ASN A 116 -8.64 -17.23 -13.90
C ASN A 116 -8.88 -16.08 -12.89
N GLY A 117 -8.81 -16.33 -11.58
CA GLY A 117 -9.06 -15.32 -10.56
C GLY A 117 -10.55 -15.03 -10.31
N ASP A 118 -11.47 -15.79 -10.91
CA ASP A 118 -12.90 -15.69 -10.63
C ASP A 118 -13.27 -16.52 -9.39
N TYR A 119 -12.80 -16.01 -8.25
CA TYR A 119 -12.99 -16.70 -6.96
C TYR A 119 -14.47 -16.84 -6.54
N PRO A 120 -15.39 -15.90 -6.85
CA PRO A 120 -16.81 -16.09 -6.60
C PRO A 120 -17.40 -17.28 -7.38
N LEU A 121 -17.02 -17.47 -8.63
CA LEU A 121 -17.45 -18.61 -9.44
C LEU A 121 -16.82 -19.91 -8.92
N ALA A 122 -15.53 -19.91 -8.60
CA ALA A 122 -14.87 -21.04 -7.96
C ALA A 122 -15.56 -21.46 -6.65
N LEU A 123 -15.98 -20.49 -5.82
CA LEU A 123 -16.72 -20.73 -4.58
C LEU A 123 -18.04 -21.46 -4.83
N LYS A 124 -18.79 -21.04 -5.86
CA LYS A 124 -20.05 -21.68 -6.25
C LYS A 124 -19.87 -23.16 -6.57
N PHE A 125 -18.84 -23.50 -7.33
CA PHE A 125 -18.55 -24.89 -7.70
C PHE A 125 -18.04 -25.71 -6.52
N TYR A 126 -17.11 -25.16 -5.69
CA TYR A 126 -16.63 -25.90 -4.52
C TYR A 126 -17.72 -26.15 -3.45
N LEU A 127 -18.69 -25.25 -3.32
CA LEU A 127 -19.86 -25.49 -2.48
C LEU A 127 -20.70 -26.69 -2.99
N LYS A 128 -20.86 -26.83 -4.31
CA LYS A 128 -21.55 -28.02 -4.88
C LYS A 128 -20.78 -29.30 -4.60
N ILE A 129 -19.44 -29.29 -4.82
CA ILE A 129 -18.57 -30.45 -4.59
C ILE A 129 -18.65 -30.90 -3.12
N VAL A 130 -18.55 -29.96 -2.18
CA VAL A 130 -18.62 -30.30 -0.73
C VAL A 130 -20.02 -30.79 -0.33
N ASN A 131 -21.10 -30.26 -0.93
CA ASN A 131 -22.44 -30.72 -0.69
C ASN A 131 -22.67 -32.13 -1.26
N GLY A 132 -22.08 -32.46 -2.41
CA GLY A 132 -22.13 -33.80 -3.01
C GLY A 132 -21.25 -34.83 -2.29
N SER A 133 -20.15 -34.35 -1.67
CA SER A 133 -19.16 -35.19 -0.97
C SER A 133 -18.80 -34.63 0.41
N PRO A 134 -19.70 -34.65 1.39
CA PRO A 134 -19.59 -33.92 2.67
C PRO A 134 -18.47 -34.43 3.60
N ASN A 135 -17.83 -35.55 3.26
CA ASN A 135 -16.71 -36.12 4.02
C ASN A 135 -15.38 -36.09 3.27
N SER A 136 -15.30 -35.35 2.17
CA SER A 136 -14.06 -35.17 1.43
C SER A 136 -13.20 -34.09 2.08
N VAL A 137 -12.13 -34.51 2.79
CA VAL A 137 -11.12 -33.60 3.37
C VAL A 137 -10.55 -32.70 2.30
N PHE A 138 -10.29 -33.23 1.10
CA PHE A 138 -9.77 -32.48 -0.04
C PHE A 138 -10.70 -31.35 -0.44
N ALA A 139 -11.99 -31.66 -0.66
CA ALA A 139 -12.97 -30.66 -1.06
C ALA A 139 -13.17 -29.59 0.02
N GLU A 140 -13.24 -30.00 1.32
CA GLU A 140 -13.35 -29.05 2.43
C GLU A 140 -12.11 -28.14 2.54
N MET A 141 -10.87 -28.66 2.33
CA MET A 141 -9.65 -27.84 2.33
C MET A 141 -9.61 -26.85 1.15
N LYS A 142 -9.96 -27.31 -0.05
CA LYS A 142 -10.05 -26.45 -1.23
C LYS A 142 -11.11 -25.35 -1.01
N LEU A 143 -12.27 -25.69 -0.47
CA LEU A 143 -13.30 -24.70 -0.12
C LEU A 143 -12.79 -23.67 0.90
N ALA A 144 -12.07 -24.11 1.94
CA ALA A 144 -11.50 -23.19 2.92
C ALA A 144 -10.51 -22.20 2.25
N HIS A 145 -9.69 -22.70 1.33
CA HIS A 145 -8.78 -21.86 0.57
C HIS A 145 -9.50 -20.87 -0.36
N VAL A 146 -10.57 -21.31 -1.02
CA VAL A 146 -11.43 -20.44 -1.86
C VAL A 146 -12.17 -19.40 -1.00
N TYR A 147 -12.56 -19.74 0.22
CA TYR A 147 -13.09 -18.75 1.17
C TYR A 147 -12.05 -17.64 1.48
N ILE A 148 -10.78 -18.00 1.70
CA ILE A 148 -9.71 -16.99 1.90
C ILE A 148 -9.61 -16.06 0.69
N LYS A 149 -9.60 -16.62 -0.53
CA LYS A 149 -9.52 -15.84 -1.76
C LYS A 149 -10.72 -14.91 -1.99
N ASN A 150 -11.88 -15.29 -1.49
CA ASN A 150 -13.08 -14.44 -1.47
C ASN A 150 -13.14 -13.50 -0.25
N SER A 151 -12.09 -13.45 0.59
CA SER A 151 -12.07 -12.68 1.85
C SER A 151 -13.14 -13.08 2.85
N TYR A 152 -13.63 -14.32 2.80
CA TYR A 152 -14.55 -14.93 3.76
C TYR A 152 -13.76 -15.59 4.89
N HIS A 153 -12.91 -14.80 5.54
CA HIS A 153 -11.90 -15.30 6.50
C HIS A 153 -12.53 -15.97 7.72
N ARG A 154 -13.71 -15.52 8.15
CA ARG A 154 -14.43 -16.13 9.27
C ARG A 154 -14.94 -17.54 8.92
N GLU A 155 -15.49 -17.69 7.73
CA GLU A 155 -15.94 -18.98 7.19
C GLU A 155 -14.76 -19.91 6.98
N ALA A 156 -13.64 -19.42 6.43
CA ALA A 156 -12.40 -20.17 6.27
C ALA A 156 -11.87 -20.68 7.60
N LEU A 157 -11.76 -19.79 8.62
CA LEU A 157 -11.29 -20.15 9.96
C LEU A 157 -12.16 -21.23 10.61
N THR A 158 -13.49 -21.06 10.51
CA THR A 158 -14.45 -22.03 11.04
C THR A 158 -14.28 -23.39 10.36
N LEU A 159 -14.11 -23.39 9.04
CA LEU A 159 -13.94 -24.62 8.26
C LEU A 159 -12.61 -25.32 8.56
N TYR A 160 -11.49 -24.57 8.64
CA TYR A 160 -10.19 -25.16 9.02
C TYR A 160 -10.21 -25.76 10.44
N LYS A 161 -10.85 -25.10 11.43
CA LYS A 161 -11.04 -25.65 12.77
C LYS A 161 -11.89 -26.92 12.75
N LYS A 162 -12.95 -26.94 11.94
CA LYS A 162 -13.78 -28.15 11.73
C LYS A 162 -12.97 -29.29 11.13
N ILE A 163 -12.21 -29.03 10.07
CA ILE A 163 -11.33 -30.03 9.40
C ILE A 163 -10.33 -30.61 10.41
N LYS A 164 -9.61 -29.73 11.14
CA LYS A 164 -8.64 -30.17 12.15
C LYS A 164 -9.28 -31.09 13.19
N ASN A 165 -10.45 -30.74 13.71
CA ASN A 165 -11.11 -31.53 14.74
C ASN A 165 -11.66 -32.85 14.18
N LYS A 166 -12.27 -32.84 12.98
CA LYS A 166 -12.91 -34.01 12.38
C LYS A 166 -11.91 -35.08 11.90
N TYR A 167 -10.77 -34.60 11.34
CA TYR A 167 -9.85 -35.51 10.62
C TYR A 167 -8.48 -35.67 11.31
N ARG A 168 -8.33 -35.19 12.55
CA ARG A 168 -7.06 -35.17 13.29
C ARG A 168 -6.34 -36.53 13.31
N VAL A 169 -7.07 -37.64 13.41
CA VAL A 169 -6.52 -38.99 13.52
C VAL A 169 -6.10 -39.59 12.17
N GLY A 170 -6.58 -39.04 11.05
CA GLY A 170 -6.35 -39.59 9.71
C GLY A 170 -5.48 -38.75 8.80
N LEU A 171 -5.08 -37.54 9.25
CA LEU A 171 -4.26 -36.63 8.44
C LEU A 171 -2.76 -36.81 8.74
N PRO A 172 -1.90 -36.75 7.72
CA PRO A 172 -0.44 -36.67 7.92
C PRO A 172 -0.08 -35.43 8.76
N GLU A 173 0.98 -35.53 9.58
CA GLU A 173 1.43 -34.46 10.48
C GLU A 173 1.73 -33.15 9.74
N GLU A 174 2.30 -33.23 8.55
CA GLU A 174 2.56 -32.07 7.70
C GLU A 174 1.28 -31.29 7.33
N ARG A 175 0.17 -32.01 7.09
CA ARG A 175 -1.13 -31.42 6.79
C ARG A 175 -1.73 -30.74 8.03
N ILE A 176 -1.58 -31.34 9.18
CA ILE A 176 -2.00 -30.74 10.45
C ILE A 176 -1.23 -29.44 10.68
N LYS A 177 0.10 -29.44 10.49
CA LYS A 177 0.94 -28.24 10.58
C LYS A 177 0.51 -27.16 9.58
N GLN A 178 0.18 -27.54 8.35
CA GLN A 178 -0.34 -26.61 7.34
C GLN A 178 -1.67 -25.98 7.78
N ILE A 179 -2.63 -26.78 8.24
CA ILE A 179 -3.93 -26.30 8.75
C ILE A 179 -3.71 -25.37 9.95
N ASP A 180 -2.79 -25.70 10.85
CA ASP A 180 -2.47 -24.87 12.01
C ASP A 180 -1.87 -23.53 11.60
N SER A 181 -1.00 -23.50 10.61
CA SER A 181 -0.44 -22.26 10.09
C SER A 181 -1.51 -21.35 9.48
N GLU A 182 -2.49 -21.93 8.75
CA GLU A 182 -3.61 -21.17 8.19
C GLU A 182 -4.55 -20.62 9.29
N ILE A 183 -4.83 -21.44 10.33
CA ILE A 183 -5.61 -20.99 11.48
C ILE A 183 -4.92 -19.81 12.17
N ILE A 184 -3.62 -19.93 12.48
CA ILE A 184 -2.84 -18.87 13.12
C ILE A 184 -2.81 -17.61 12.24
N ALA A 185 -2.61 -17.76 10.94
CA ALA A 185 -2.61 -16.63 10.00
C ALA A 185 -3.96 -15.91 9.98
N LEU A 186 -5.07 -16.65 9.96
CA LEU A 186 -6.42 -16.08 9.98
C LEU A 186 -6.76 -15.41 11.32
N GLU A 187 -6.32 -15.99 12.45
CA GLU A 187 -6.49 -15.39 13.77
C GLU A 187 -5.66 -14.10 13.94
N ASN A 188 -4.42 -14.12 13.44
CA ASN A 188 -3.52 -12.95 13.52
C ASN A 188 -4.00 -11.77 12.66
N ARG A 189 -4.84 -11.97 11.64
CA ARG A 189 -5.43 -10.87 10.86
C ARG A 189 -6.27 -9.90 11.70
N ALA A 190 -6.80 -10.33 12.83
CA ALA A 190 -7.57 -9.49 13.76
C ALA A 190 -6.67 -8.66 14.70
N ASN A 191 -5.36 -8.94 14.73
CA ASN A 191 -4.40 -8.20 15.54
C ASN A 191 -4.01 -6.87 14.88
N TRP A 192 -3.36 -6.01 15.65
CA TRP A 192 -2.71 -4.83 15.09
C TRP A 192 -1.61 -5.26 14.13
N GLN A 193 -1.63 -4.70 12.93
CA GLN A 193 -0.59 -4.85 11.93
C GLN A 193 -0.01 -3.48 11.65
N GLY A 194 1.29 -3.38 11.55
CA GLY A 194 1.90 -2.09 11.34
C GLY A 194 3.36 -2.18 10.94
N SER A 195 3.97 -1.01 10.80
CA SER A 195 5.39 -0.88 10.54
C SER A 195 5.99 0.23 11.39
N PHE A 196 7.25 0.08 11.67
CA PHE A 196 8.12 1.09 12.26
C PHE A 196 9.33 1.28 11.34
N ASN A 197 9.76 2.53 11.14
CA ASN A 197 10.93 2.86 10.35
C ASN A 197 11.78 3.90 11.10
N ALA A 198 13.08 3.74 11.03
CA ALA A 198 14.06 4.73 11.48
C ALA A 198 14.95 5.08 10.28
N ASP A 199 15.00 6.35 9.94
CA ASP A 199 15.75 6.88 8.80
C ASP A 199 16.93 7.72 9.27
N LEU A 200 18.07 7.53 8.62
CA LEU A 200 19.25 8.37 8.75
C LEU A 200 19.79 8.64 7.35
N ASN A 201 19.86 9.90 6.94
CA ASN A 201 20.42 10.26 5.65
C ASN A 201 21.34 11.48 5.75
N TYR A 202 22.28 11.55 4.82
CA TYR A 202 23.00 12.78 4.52
C TYR A 202 22.36 13.45 3.31
N ASP A 203 21.82 14.66 3.51
CA ASP A 203 21.18 15.47 2.49
C ASP A 203 22.10 16.66 2.15
N THR A 204 22.44 16.81 0.88
CA THR A 204 23.32 17.88 0.40
C THR A 204 22.64 19.24 0.35
N ASN A 205 21.29 19.27 0.41
CA ASN A 205 20.50 20.50 0.33
C ASN A 205 19.11 20.34 0.97
N TYR A 206 19.06 20.08 2.29
CA TYR A 206 17.77 19.89 2.99
C TYR A 206 16.93 21.18 3.10
N THR A 207 17.48 22.33 2.71
CA THR A 207 16.75 23.60 2.59
C THR A 207 16.04 23.75 1.24
N GLU A 208 16.37 22.91 0.26
CA GLU A 208 15.90 23.02 -1.14
C GLU A 208 16.16 24.42 -1.73
N ALA A 209 17.32 24.95 -1.40
CA ALA A 209 17.75 26.29 -1.78
C ALA A 209 18.53 26.28 -3.09
N HIS A 210 18.42 27.36 -3.87
CA HIS A 210 19.20 27.55 -5.10
C HIS A 210 20.70 27.78 -4.82
N GLY A 211 21.02 28.34 -3.65
CA GLY A 211 22.40 28.61 -3.24
C GLY A 211 22.99 29.91 -3.80
N ASN A 212 22.27 30.58 -4.67
CA ASN A 212 22.66 31.89 -5.14
C ASN A 212 22.20 32.98 -4.16
N LYS A 213 23.13 33.91 -3.80
CA LYS A 213 22.83 35.06 -2.94
C LYS A 213 22.18 36.22 -3.69
N GLU A 214 21.93 36.06 -4.98
CA GLU A 214 21.24 37.06 -5.78
C GLU A 214 19.83 37.33 -5.21
N GLN A 215 19.37 38.55 -5.46
CA GLN A 215 18.01 38.96 -5.06
C GLN A 215 17.04 38.72 -6.21
N GLN A 216 15.93 38.05 -5.93
CA GLN A 216 14.77 38.02 -6.83
C GLN A 216 13.87 39.21 -6.44
N CYS A 217 13.78 40.19 -7.33
CA CYS A 217 12.97 41.37 -7.09
C CYS A 217 11.58 41.22 -7.70
N GLY A 218 10.57 41.37 -6.89
CA GLY A 218 9.19 41.54 -7.29
C GLY A 218 8.87 43.01 -7.61
N THR A 219 7.60 43.34 -7.75
CA THR A 219 7.14 44.70 -8.07
C THR A 219 7.31 45.67 -6.90
N VAL A 220 7.40 45.20 -5.66
CA VAL A 220 7.38 46.02 -4.45
C VAL A 220 8.60 45.79 -3.55
N TRP A 221 9.18 44.58 -3.56
CA TRP A 221 10.30 44.19 -2.71
C TRP A 221 11.11 43.06 -3.31
N CYS A 222 12.35 42.91 -2.83
CA CYS A 222 13.26 41.87 -3.27
C CYS A 222 13.38 40.79 -2.20
N MET A 223 13.39 39.51 -2.62
CA MET A 223 13.73 38.39 -1.79
C MET A 223 15.14 37.91 -2.06
N GLN A 224 15.92 37.70 -1.02
CA GLN A 224 17.24 37.09 -1.13
C GLN A 224 17.11 35.58 -1.27
N GLY A 225 17.85 34.98 -2.17
CA GLY A 225 17.94 33.53 -2.32
C GLY A 225 18.35 32.86 -1.00
N SER A 226 17.79 31.69 -0.76
CA SER A 226 18.10 30.89 0.43
C SER A 226 19.46 30.22 0.33
N GLU A 227 20.11 30.03 1.47
CA GLU A 227 21.41 29.36 1.56
C GLU A 227 21.24 27.83 1.52
N ILE A 228 22.06 27.15 0.71
CA ILE A 228 22.17 25.68 0.75
C ILE A 228 22.68 25.24 2.11
N LYS A 229 21.96 24.30 2.72
CA LYS A 229 22.40 23.64 3.96
C LYS A 229 22.39 22.15 3.75
N SER A 230 23.50 21.52 4.11
CA SER A 230 23.69 20.08 4.07
C SER A 230 23.89 19.52 5.47
N GLY A 231 23.67 18.23 5.63
CA GLY A 231 23.95 17.54 6.88
C GLY A 231 23.14 16.26 7.08
N LEU A 232 23.32 15.65 8.25
CA LEU A 232 22.59 14.46 8.65
C LEU A 232 21.18 14.82 9.07
N VAL A 233 20.21 14.25 8.38
CA VAL A 233 18.78 14.32 8.70
C VAL A 233 18.36 12.96 9.24
N TYR A 234 17.58 12.94 10.29
CA TYR A 234 17.05 11.69 10.82
C TYR A 234 15.55 11.80 11.11
N GLY A 235 14.90 10.66 10.95
CA GLY A 235 13.47 10.57 11.13
C GLY A 235 13.04 9.24 11.71
N PHE A 236 11.89 9.26 12.32
CA PHE A 236 11.20 8.07 12.77
C PHE A 236 9.79 8.07 12.23
N SER A 237 9.37 6.89 11.86
CA SER A 237 8.06 6.72 11.27
C SER A 237 7.46 5.35 11.64
N GLY A 238 6.14 5.21 11.80
CA GLY A 238 5.41 3.94 12.01
C GLY A 238 3.92 4.10 11.79
N ASN A 239 3.22 3.07 11.44
CA ASN A 239 1.77 3.00 11.31
C ASN A 239 1.24 1.72 11.96
N ALA A 240 -0.01 1.74 12.31
CA ALA A 240 -0.70 0.55 12.75
C ALA A 240 -2.14 0.57 12.27
N ASN A 241 -2.59 -0.59 11.81
CA ASN A 241 -3.95 -0.82 11.34
C ASN A 241 -4.54 -1.99 12.09
N LYS A 242 -5.85 -1.98 12.28
CA LYS A 242 -6.60 -3.08 12.86
C LYS A 242 -7.92 -3.27 12.16
N ILE A 243 -8.29 -4.51 11.89
CA ILE A 243 -9.63 -4.87 11.45
C ILE A 243 -10.53 -4.88 12.68
N LEU A 244 -11.48 -3.94 12.74
CA LEU A 244 -12.44 -3.84 13.84
C LEU A 244 -13.61 -4.82 13.65
N TRP A 245 -14.00 -5.03 12.40
CA TRP A 245 -15.09 -5.91 12.01
C TRP A 245 -14.88 -6.40 10.58
N GLN A 246 -15.26 -7.65 10.31
CA GLN A 246 -15.21 -8.26 8.98
C GLN A 246 -16.35 -9.27 8.80
N TYR A 247 -17.01 -9.20 7.63
CA TYR A 247 -18.01 -10.16 7.22
C TYR A 247 -18.13 -10.22 5.69
N ARG A 248 -17.92 -11.41 5.08
CA ARG A 248 -18.10 -11.70 3.65
C ARG A 248 -17.54 -10.63 2.69
N GLY A 249 -16.26 -10.33 2.83
CA GLY A 249 -15.60 -9.32 2.01
C GLY A 249 -15.75 -7.87 2.49
N HIS A 250 -16.71 -7.58 3.37
CA HIS A 250 -16.85 -6.28 4.01
C HIS A 250 -15.96 -6.19 5.25
N SER A 251 -15.25 -5.10 5.42
CA SER A 251 -14.39 -4.87 6.59
C SER A 251 -14.46 -3.41 7.03
N LEU A 252 -14.46 -3.22 8.34
CA LEU A 252 -14.22 -1.92 8.98
C LEU A 252 -12.84 -1.96 9.62
N LEU A 253 -11.99 -1.02 9.25
CA LEU A 253 -10.62 -0.93 9.74
C LEU A 253 -10.41 0.41 10.45
N THR A 254 -9.50 0.43 11.40
CA THR A 254 -8.95 1.68 11.93
C THR A 254 -7.47 1.71 11.63
N GLY A 255 -6.97 2.90 11.34
CA GLY A 255 -5.56 3.16 11.08
C GLY A 255 -5.10 4.38 11.84
N ILE A 256 -3.93 4.29 12.41
CA ILE A 256 -3.22 5.40 13.06
C ILE A 256 -1.80 5.44 12.55
N GLY A 257 -1.24 6.62 12.55
CA GLY A 257 0.16 6.77 12.20
C GLY A 257 0.67 8.20 12.39
N GLY A 258 1.97 8.41 12.22
CA GLY A 258 2.63 9.73 12.30
C GLY A 258 4.13 9.62 12.06
N ASN A 259 4.86 10.72 12.00
CA ASN A 259 6.31 10.79 11.84
C ASN A 259 6.91 12.01 12.52
N VAL A 260 8.20 11.93 12.71
CA VAL A 260 9.02 13.04 13.14
C VAL A 260 10.27 13.11 12.27
N TRP A 261 10.61 14.32 11.82
CA TRP A 261 11.85 14.62 11.11
C TRP A 261 12.62 15.72 11.83
N GLU A 262 13.91 15.48 12.04
CA GLU A 262 14.83 16.38 12.72
C GLU A 262 15.94 16.78 11.76
N TYR A 263 16.24 18.07 11.75
CA TYR A 263 17.24 18.69 10.87
C TYR A 263 18.39 19.25 11.73
N PRO A 264 19.64 19.18 11.24
CA PRO A 264 20.82 19.57 12.06
C PRO A 264 20.87 21.07 12.37
N HIS A 265 20.19 21.89 11.57
CA HIS A 265 20.24 23.34 11.73
C HIS A 265 18.94 23.90 12.30
N ARG A 266 19.04 24.69 13.37
CA ARG A 266 17.89 25.28 14.07
C ARG A 266 16.97 26.16 13.22
N SER A 267 17.44 26.67 12.05
CA SER A 267 16.59 27.45 11.15
C SER A 267 15.54 26.60 10.46
N VAL A 268 15.79 25.31 10.29
CA VAL A 268 14.80 24.34 9.77
C VAL A 268 14.15 23.66 10.97
N LYS A 269 12.87 23.90 11.14
CA LYS A 269 12.16 23.40 12.31
C LYS A 269 11.81 21.92 12.11
N ARG A 270 11.94 21.15 13.22
CA ARG A 270 11.36 19.80 13.33
C ARG A 270 9.96 19.77 12.74
N ARG A 271 9.66 18.70 12.02
CA ARG A 271 8.30 18.42 11.53
C ARG A 271 7.78 17.19 12.23
N PHE A 272 6.60 17.30 12.79
CA PHE A 272 5.86 16.18 13.37
C PHE A 272 4.48 16.15 12.72
N SER A 273 4.03 14.96 12.31
CA SER A 273 2.67 14.75 11.84
C SER A 273 2.09 13.47 12.42
N SER A 274 0.78 13.44 12.60
CA SER A 274 0.05 12.23 12.94
C SER A 274 -1.28 12.19 12.18
N TYR A 275 -1.76 11.00 11.90
CA TYR A 275 -3.08 10.81 11.28
C TYR A 275 -3.86 9.69 11.96
N SER A 276 -5.16 9.75 11.79
CA SER A 276 -6.08 8.69 12.16
C SER A 276 -7.13 8.52 11.06
N SER A 277 -7.52 7.28 10.82
CA SER A 277 -8.54 6.93 9.84
C SER A 277 -9.45 5.82 10.34
N VAL A 278 -10.69 5.84 9.86
CA VAL A 278 -11.62 4.70 9.96
C VAL A 278 -12.04 4.37 8.55
N SER A 279 -11.75 3.16 8.08
CA SER A 279 -11.91 2.81 6.68
C SER A 279 -12.95 1.70 6.53
N TYR A 280 -13.86 1.86 5.59
CA TYR A 280 -14.70 0.79 5.10
C TYR A 280 -14.09 0.19 3.84
N GLN A 281 -13.90 -1.12 3.84
CA GLN A 281 -13.32 -1.86 2.72
C GLN A 281 -14.28 -2.95 2.26
N TYR A 282 -14.44 -3.05 0.94
CA TYR A 282 -15.14 -4.13 0.28
C TYR A 282 -14.22 -4.86 -0.68
N LEU A 283 -14.13 -6.18 -0.49
CA LEU A 283 -13.36 -7.11 -1.33
C LEU A 283 -14.32 -8.06 -2.04
N TYR A 284 -14.17 -8.18 -3.36
CA TYR A 284 -14.93 -9.10 -4.18
C TYR A 284 -14.04 -9.71 -5.25
N GLY A 285 -13.71 -10.99 -5.07
CA GLY A 285 -12.76 -11.67 -5.96
C GLY A 285 -11.40 -10.96 -5.98
N ASN A 286 -11.04 -10.49 -7.15
CA ASN A 286 -9.79 -9.76 -7.41
C ASN A 286 -9.94 -8.23 -7.37
N LYS A 287 -11.04 -7.72 -6.84
CA LYS A 287 -11.36 -6.29 -6.73
C LYS A 287 -11.45 -5.85 -5.29
N LYS A 288 -10.93 -4.67 -4.99
CA LYS A 288 -10.99 -4.03 -3.67
C LYS A 288 -11.39 -2.57 -3.81
N ILE A 289 -12.34 -2.13 -3.01
CA ILE A 289 -12.69 -0.71 -2.87
C ILE A 289 -12.58 -0.36 -1.39
N THR A 290 -11.93 0.76 -1.08
CA THR A 290 -11.75 1.24 0.28
C THR A 290 -12.12 2.72 0.34
N PHE A 291 -13.02 3.07 1.25
CA PHE A 291 -13.35 4.45 1.59
C PHE A 291 -12.80 4.76 2.97
N SER A 292 -12.02 5.84 3.10
CA SER A 292 -11.26 6.17 4.32
C SER A 292 -11.41 7.64 4.68
N PRO A 293 -12.32 8.02 5.58
CA PRO A 293 -12.25 9.28 6.31
C PRO A 293 -10.91 9.39 7.07
N ILE A 294 -10.27 10.55 7.00
CA ILE A 294 -8.92 10.78 7.52
C ILE A 294 -8.89 12.12 8.25
N ILE A 295 -8.22 12.14 9.38
CA ILE A 295 -7.86 13.37 10.12
C ILE A 295 -6.35 13.35 10.27
N ASP A 296 -5.69 14.45 9.84
CA ASP A 296 -4.26 14.67 10.03
C ASP A 296 -4.03 15.86 10.95
N ILE A 297 -2.99 15.79 11.75
CA ILE A 297 -2.57 16.86 12.66
C ILE A 297 -1.06 17.07 12.49
N ASN A 298 -0.64 18.33 12.33
CA ASN A 298 0.73 18.68 11.97
C ASN A 298 1.30 19.76 12.88
N TRP A 299 2.56 19.59 13.28
CA TRP A 299 3.35 20.55 14.06
C TRP A 299 4.64 20.93 13.34
N ARG A 300 5.06 22.16 13.54
CA ARG A 300 6.33 22.68 13.04
C ARG A 300 7.14 23.30 14.19
N GLY A 301 8.20 22.64 14.61
CA GLY A 301 8.87 22.93 15.87
C GLY A 301 7.98 22.56 17.06
N HIS A 302 7.69 23.54 17.91
CA HIS A 302 6.78 23.39 19.06
C HIS A 302 5.38 23.96 18.80
N LEU A 303 5.13 24.48 17.60
CA LEU A 303 3.87 25.13 17.26
C LEU A 303 2.98 24.19 16.49
N PHE A 304 1.72 24.19 16.86
CA PHE A 304 0.66 23.56 16.07
C PHE A 304 0.54 24.31 14.73
N ASP A 305 0.75 23.61 13.63
CA ASP A 305 0.83 24.21 12.30
C ASP A 305 -0.53 24.19 11.61
N HIS A 306 -1.09 23.00 11.43
CA HIS A 306 -2.41 22.82 10.82
C HIS A 306 -3.00 21.46 11.16
N TYR A 307 -4.30 21.34 10.96
CA TYR A 307 -4.98 20.05 10.84
C TYR A 307 -5.66 19.95 9.49
N SER A 308 -5.91 18.73 9.05
CA SER A 308 -6.66 18.44 7.84
C SER A 308 -7.75 17.41 8.13
N VAL A 309 -8.91 17.61 7.53
CA VAL A 309 -10.01 16.63 7.56
C VAL A 309 -10.38 16.30 6.13
N GLY A 310 -10.49 15.03 5.83
CA GLY A 310 -10.77 14.61 4.47
C GLY A 310 -11.19 13.16 4.35
N ALA A 311 -11.19 12.68 3.13
CA ALA A 311 -11.44 11.28 2.83
C ALA A 311 -10.69 10.85 1.57
N SER A 312 -10.36 9.56 1.51
CA SER A 312 -9.84 8.92 0.29
C SER A 312 -10.75 7.79 -0.16
N LEU A 313 -10.81 7.60 -1.48
CA LEU A 313 -11.40 6.46 -2.14
C LEU A 313 -10.33 5.73 -2.93
N THR A 314 -10.07 4.49 -2.56
CA THR A 314 -9.06 3.64 -3.21
C THR A 314 -9.74 2.46 -3.89
N GLY A 315 -9.43 2.24 -5.17
CA GLY A 315 -9.82 1.08 -5.94
C GLY A 315 -8.60 0.24 -6.30
N ALA A 316 -8.66 -1.08 -6.13
CA ALA A 316 -7.62 -1.99 -6.60
C ALA A 316 -8.25 -3.13 -7.40
N TYR A 317 -7.56 -3.55 -8.46
CA TYR A 317 -8.02 -4.61 -9.37
C TYR A 317 -6.84 -5.41 -9.93
N SER A 318 -6.94 -6.74 -9.87
CA SER A 318 -5.95 -7.66 -10.45
C SER A 318 -6.59 -8.45 -11.59
N PRO A 319 -6.59 -7.92 -12.83
CA PRO A 319 -7.19 -8.62 -13.98
C PRO A 319 -6.52 -9.97 -14.29
N SER A 320 -5.28 -10.13 -13.87
CA SER A 320 -4.52 -11.38 -14.01
C SER A 320 -3.49 -11.51 -12.87
N ASN A 321 -2.88 -12.69 -12.76
CA ASN A 321 -1.78 -12.93 -11.81
C ASN A 321 -0.51 -12.10 -12.08
N LYS A 322 -0.43 -11.41 -13.22
CA LYS A 322 0.71 -10.58 -13.60
C LYS A 322 0.45 -9.08 -13.52
N LEU A 323 -0.82 -8.65 -13.59
CA LEU A 323 -1.17 -7.24 -13.64
C LEU A 323 -1.97 -6.84 -12.39
N TYR A 324 -1.51 -5.79 -11.73
CA TYR A 324 -2.20 -5.14 -10.63
C TYR A 324 -2.40 -3.66 -10.93
N LEU A 325 -3.62 -3.19 -10.77
CA LEU A 325 -4.04 -1.81 -10.96
C LEU A 325 -4.52 -1.25 -9.63
N LEU A 326 -4.06 -0.04 -9.30
CA LEU A 326 -4.45 0.69 -8.11
C LEU A 326 -4.84 2.11 -8.52
N SER A 327 -5.97 2.60 -8.06
CA SER A 327 -6.39 3.99 -8.22
C SER A 327 -6.74 4.59 -6.87
N ASN A 328 -6.45 5.88 -6.70
CA ASN A 328 -6.80 6.61 -5.49
C ASN A 328 -7.27 8.02 -5.85
N ILE A 329 -8.30 8.49 -5.15
CA ILE A 329 -8.71 9.89 -5.13
C ILE A 329 -8.78 10.29 -3.66
N MET A 330 -8.20 11.45 -3.33
CA MET A 330 -8.21 12.00 -1.99
C MET A 330 -8.61 13.47 -2.01
N TYR A 331 -9.48 13.84 -1.09
CA TYR A 331 -9.84 15.22 -0.78
C TYR A 331 -9.48 15.51 0.68
N LYS A 332 -8.84 16.66 0.94
CA LYS A 332 -8.55 17.16 2.29
C LYS A 332 -8.81 18.64 2.37
N ASN A 333 -9.50 19.05 3.41
CA ASN A 333 -9.62 20.45 3.80
C ASN A 333 -8.59 20.71 4.91
N GLN A 334 -7.73 21.74 4.71
CA GLN A 334 -6.63 22.08 5.59
C GLN A 334 -6.88 23.41 6.28
N THR A 335 -6.69 23.46 7.59
CA THR A 335 -6.82 24.68 8.38
C THR A 335 -5.49 24.99 9.07
N PHE A 336 -4.81 26.02 8.59
CA PHE A 336 -3.53 26.49 9.13
C PHE A 336 -3.73 27.55 10.20
N PHE A 337 -2.75 27.66 11.11
CA PHE A 337 -2.78 28.60 12.23
C PHE A 337 -1.63 29.62 12.20
N GLY A 338 -1.78 30.67 13.00
CA GLY A 338 -0.77 31.70 13.16
C GLY A 338 -0.48 32.47 11.87
N LYS A 339 0.81 32.61 11.54
CA LYS A 339 1.27 33.33 10.34
C LYS A 339 0.96 32.62 9.03
N ARG A 340 0.53 31.38 9.08
CA ARG A 340 0.26 30.55 7.89
C ARG A 340 -1.22 30.36 7.57
N THR A 341 -2.10 31.12 8.20
CA THR A 341 -3.56 31.05 7.95
C THR A 341 -3.94 31.27 6.49
N SER A 342 -3.12 31.98 5.71
CA SER A 342 -3.32 32.18 4.27
C SER A 342 -3.22 30.90 3.46
N ARG A 343 -2.54 29.87 4.00
CA ARG A 343 -2.41 28.55 3.37
C ARG A 343 -3.61 27.64 3.61
N SER A 344 -4.59 28.09 4.41
CA SER A 344 -5.82 27.32 4.60
C SER A 344 -6.59 27.20 3.29
N GLY A 345 -7.09 25.97 3.04
CA GLY A 345 -7.75 25.68 1.80
C GLY A 345 -8.01 24.18 1.65
N TYR A 346 -7.94 23.65 0.44
CA TYR A 346 -8.18 22.25 0.22
C TYR A 346 -7.26 21.65 -0.84
N ASP A 347 -7.01 20.35 -0.70
CA ASP A 347 -6.29 19.51 -1.67
C ASP A 347 -7.22 18.49 -2.29
N ILE A 348 -7.13 18.33 -3.60
CA ILE A 348 -7.68 17.19 -4.33
C ILE A 348 -6.53 16.52 -5.04
N ASN A 349 -6.32 15.24 -4.77
CA ASN A 349 -5.26 14.45 -5.39
C ASN A 349 -5.83 13.16 -5.98
N TYR A 350 -5.31 12.76 -7.10
CA TYR A 350 -5.66 11.49 -7.74
C TYR A 350 -4.41 10.81 -8.25
N SER A 351 -4.46 9.48 -8.33
CA SER A 351 -3.37 8.70 -8.89
C SER A 351 -3.86 7.37 -9.44
N MET A 352 -3.09 6.83 -10.37
CA MET A 352 -3.32 5.53 -10.96
C MET A 352 -1.97 4.81 -11.12
N THR A 353 -1.84 3.66 -10.49
CA THR A 353 -0.64 2.83 -10.53
C THR A 353 -0.95 1.53 -11.26
N ALA A 354 -0.07 1.14 -12.18
CA ALA A 354 -0.07 -0.16 -12.82
C ALA A 354 1.24 -0.87 -12.48
N ILE A 355 1.14 -2.15 -12.08
CA ILE A 355 2.29 -3.01 -11.79
C ILE A 355 2.17 -4.25 -12.64
N TYR A 356 3.20 -4.55 -13.41
CA TYR A 356 3.29 -5.75 -14.22
C TYR A 356 4.45 -6.65 -13.76
N SER A 357 4.12 -7.86 -13.34
CA SER A 357 5.11 -8.88 -12.96
C SER A 357 5.55 -9.63 -14.20
N VAL A 358 6.76 -9.33 -14.68
CA VAL A 358 7.37 -10.02 -15.82
C VAL A 358 7.61 -11.49 -15.47
N ASN A 359 8.19 -11.70 -14.28
CA ASN A 359 8.42 -13.01 -13.66
C ASN A 359 8.42 -12.84 -12.12
N PRO A 360 8.58 -13.93 -11.31
CA PRO A 360 8.58 -13.82 -9.85
C PRO A 360 9.65 -12.91 -9.24
N GLN A 361 10.77 -12.70 -9.96
CA GLN A 361 11.89 -11.88 -9.48
C GLN A 361 11.87 -10.45 -10.04
N TRP A 362 11.09 -10.17 -11.09
CA TRP A 362 11.12 -8.89 -11.77
C TRP A 362 9.73 -8.37 -12.05
N SER A 363 9.47 -7.15 -11.57
CA SER A 363 8.25 -6.40 -11.86
C SER A 363 8.62 -4.98 -12.31
N VAL A 364 7.79 -4.41 -13.17
CA VAL A 364 7.85 -3.02 -13.58
C VAL A 364 6.58 -2.32 -13.14
N PHE A 365 6.65 -1.03 -12.88
CA PHE A 365 5.49 -0.25 -12.50
C PHE A 365 5.51 1.14 -13.10
N SER A 366 4.32 1.70 -13.24
CA SER A 366 4.11 3.13 -13.56
C SER A 366 3.03 3.70 -12.65
N ASN A 367 3.18 4.97 -12.28
CA ASN A 367 2.19 5.73 -11.52
C ASN A 367 1.98 7.09 -12.17
N LEU A 368 0.76 7.34 -12.63
CA LEU A 368 0.29 8.66 -13.06
C LEU A 368 -0.41 9.31 -11.87
N TYR A 369 -0.09 10.56 -11.60
CA TYR A 369 -0.73 11.29 -10.51
C TYR A 369 -0.94 12.76 -10.88
N GLY A 370 -1.87 13.36 -10.19
CA GLY A 370 -2.12 14.77 -10.31
C GLY A 370 -3.04 15.28 -9.22
N GLY A 371 -3.23 16.59 -9.19
CA GLY A 371 -4.07 17.20 -8.19
C GLY A 371 -4.12 18.71 -8.26
N LYS A 372 -4.82 19.29 -7.30
CA LYS A 372 -4.89 20.73 -7.10
C LYS A 372 -4.79 21.04 -5.61
N ASN A 373 -3.91 21.98 -5.29
CA ASN A 373 -3.86 22.61 -3.98
C ASN A 373 -4.46 24.03 -4.12
N ILE A 374 -5.51 24.30 -3.39
CA ILE A 374 -6.20 25.58 -3.40
C ILE A 374 -6.03 26.24 -2.04
N GLU A 375 -5.30 27.34 -2.01
CA GLU A 375 -5.05 28.17 -0.84
C GLU A 375 -5.86 29.48 -0.94
N LYS A 376 -5.76 30.34 0.07
CA LYS A 376 -6.48 31.62 0.11
C LYS A 376 -6.10 32.52 -1.07
N TYR A 377 -4.82 32.52 -1.47
CA TYR A 377 -4.35 33.30 -2.60
C TYR A 377 -4.12 32.38 -3.81
N LYS A 378 -4.55 32.83 -4.99
CA LYS A 378 -4.39 32.08 -6.23
C LYS A 378 -2.91 31.94 -6.64
N SER A 379 -2.06 32.88 -6.26
CA SER A 379 -0.62 32.83 -6.49
C SER A 379 0.08 31.71 -5.67
N ASP A 380 -0.53 31.31 -4.54
CA ASP A 380 -0.04 30.20 -3.70
C ASP A 380 -0.68 28.85 -4.11
N SER A 381 -1.81 28.93 -4.83
CA SER A 381 -2.57 27.79 -5.30
C SER A 381 -1.98 27.24 -6.61
N TYR A 382 -1.93 25.92 -6.75
CA TYR A 382 -1.33 25.27 -7.92
C TYR A 382 -2.05 23.98 -8.29
N GLN A 383 -1.79 23.51 -9.51
CA GLN A 383 -2.05 22.16 -9.94
C GLN A 383 -0.73 21.40 -10.08
N VAL A 384 -0.78 20.11 -9.84
CA VAL A 384 0.33 19.20 -10.02
C VAL A 384 -0.06 18.09 -11.00
N SER A 385 0.89 17.66 -11.81
CA SER A 385 0.80 16.44 -12.61
C SER A 385 2.16 15.76 -12.65
N GLY A 386 2.19 14.43 -12.68
CA GLY A 386 3.46 13.71 -12.70
C GLY A 386 3.31 12.26 -13.12
N LEU A 387 4.46 11.70 -13.47
CA LEU A 387 4.64 10.31 -13.86
C LEU A 387 5.83 9.73 -13.08
N THR A 388 5.62 8.57 -12.47
CA THR A 388 6.70 7.74 -11.95
C THR A 388 6.75 6.44 -12.74
N VAL A 389 7.95 6.02 -13.14
CA VAL A 389 8.20 4.69 -13.69
C VAL A 389 9.29 4.00 -12.88
N GLY A 390 9.23 2.70 -12.77
CA GLY A 390 10.25 1.99 -12.00
C GLY A 390 10.23 0.49 -12.17
N SER A 391 11.20 -0.15 -11.52
CA SER A 391 11.36 -1.60 -11.50
C SER A 391 11.62 -2.10 -10.07
N ILE A 392 11.17 -3.32 -9.82
CA ILE A 392 11.41 -4.07 -8.59
C ILE A 392 12.10 -5.37 -9.00
N ASN A 393 13.29 -5.60 -8.47
CA ASN A 393 14.10 -6.78 -8.76
C ASN A 393 14.42 -7.49 -7.45
N ILE A 394 14.16 -8.80 -7.40
CA ILE A 394 14.46 -9.67 -6.25
C ILE A 394 15.60 -10.59 -6.68
N PHE A 395 16.70 -10.56 -5.95
CA PHE A 395 17.87 -11.42 -6.19
C PHE A 395 18.36 -12.00 -4.86
N GLY A 396 18.31 -13.31 -4.77
CA GLY A 396 18.52 -14.00 -3.51
C GLY A 396 17.54 -13.52 -2.44
N THR A 397 18.07 -13.03 -1.33
CA THR A 397 17.30 -12.44 -0.22
C THR A 397 17.27 -10.92 -0.27
N ASN A 398 17.61 -10.29 -1.39
CA ASN A 398 17.65 -8.84 -1.50
C ASN A 398 16.60 -8.33 -2.49
N LYS A 399 16.14 -7.11 -2.27
CA LYS A 399 15.17 -6.42 -3.13
C LYS A 399 15.73 -5.07 -3.56
N LEU A 400 15.92 -4.88 -4.86
CA LEU A 400 16.34 -3.61 -5.47
C LEU A 400 15.14 -2.95 -6.12
N ILE A 401 14.99 -1.65 -5.87
CA ILE A 401 13.95 -0.83 -6.45
C ILE A 401 14.58 0.41 -7.05
N ASN A 402 14.29 0.65 -8.32
CA ASN A 402 14.68 1.87 -9.01
C ASN A 402 13.42 2.59 -9.49
N LYS A 403 13.38 3.90 -9.33
CA LYS A 403 12.28 4.74 -9.81
C LYS A 403 12.79 6.06 -10.36
N LEU A 404 12.15 6.52 -11.43
CA LEU A 404 12.31 7.84 -12.01
C LEU A 404 10.95 8.52 -11.96
N THR A 405 10.93 9.72 -11.39
CA THR A 405 9.72 10.55 -11.28
C THR A 405 9.94 11.86 -12.02
N SER A 406 8.96 12.27 -12.81
CA SER A 406 8.86 13.62 -13.39
C SER A 406 7.56 14.26 -12.90
N SER A 407 7.60 15.52 -12.52
CA SER A 407 6.39 16.25 -12.13
C SER A 407 6.47 17.74 -12.48
N ASN A 408 5.30 18.30 -12.76
CA ASN A 408 5.09 19.72 -13.02
C ASN A 408 4.14 20.31 -11.98
N HIS A 409 4.49 21.50 -11.46
CA HIS A 409 3.64 22.29 -10.57
C HIS A 409 3.36 23.65 -11.24
N ASP A 410 2.12 23.88 -11.63
CA ASP A 410 1.70 25.12 -12.29
C ASP A 410 0.83 25.94 -11.35
N PHE A 411 1.33 27.09 -10.92
CA PHE A 411 0.61 28.02 -10.06
C PHE A 411 -0.45 28.77 -10.85
N PHE A 412 -1.58 29.11 -10.21
CA PHE A 412 -2.73 29.64 -10.97
C PHE A 412 -2.60 31.11 -11.33
N ASP A 413 -1.87 31.90 -10.54
CA ASP A 413 -1.81 33.35 -10.73
C ASP A 413 -0.37 33.89 -10.61
N PHE A 414 -0.20 35.12 -11.04
CA PHE A 414 1.04 35.89 -10.90
C PHE A 414 1.35 36.20 -9.43
N ASP A 415 2.58 35.93 -9.03
CA ASP A 415 3.11 36.31 -7.72
C ASP A 415 3.92 37.60 -7.82
N SER A 416 3.44 38.66 -7.19
CA SER A 416 4.09 39.96 -7.18
C SER A 416 5.43 39.97 -6.44
N ALA A 417 5.64 39.06 -5.48
CA ALA A 417 6.91 38.92 -4.76
C ALA A 417 7.96 38.23 -5.62
N LEU A 418 7.56 37.33 -6.50
CA LEU A 418 8.44 36.60 -7.42
C LEU A 418 8.56 37.27 -8.79
N ASN A 419 7.69 38.24 -9.09
CA ASN A 419 7.54 38.91 -10.39
C ASN A 419 7.32 37.92 -11.56
N THR A 420 6.64 36.81 -11.28
CA THR A 420 6.34 35.78 -12.28
C THR A 420 5.13 34.95 -11.87
N LYS A 421 4.48 34.33 -12.84
CA LYS A 421 3.63 33.18 -12.58
C LYS A 421 4.50 31.93 -12.44
N ARG A 422 4.54 31.38 -11.24
CA ARG A 422 5.43 30.25 -10.93
C ARG A 422 5.00 28.98 -11.65
N SER A 423 5.98 28.30 -12.22
CA SER A 423 5.90 26.94 -12.75
C SER A 423 7.19 26.21 -12.42
N ASP A 424 7.09 25.01 -11.87
CA ASP A 424 8.23 24.19 -11.46
C ASP A 424 8.19 22.85 -12.22
N GLU A 425 9.30 22.46 -12.82
CA GLU A 425 9.52 21.12 -13.37
C GLU A 425 10.55 20.39 -12.52
N SER A 426 10.22 19.19 -12.06
CA SER A 426 11.13 18.40 -11.24
C SER A 426 11.33 16.99 -11.76
N TRP A 427 12.57 16.51 -11.57
CA TRP A 427 12.99 15.13 -11.84
C TRP A 427 13.62 14.54 -10.60
N GLU A 428 13.23 13.30 -10.28
CA GLU A 428 13.77 12.57 -9.14
C GLU A 428 14.14 11.14 -9.54
N LEU A 429 15.40 10.78 -9.32
CA LEU A 429 15.91 9.42 -9.46
C LEU A 429 16.15 8.84 -8.07
N ASN A 430 15.53 7.71 -7.77
CA ASN A 430 15.72 7.00 -6.52
C ASN A 430 16.07 5.53 -6.78
N SER A 431 17.09 5.06 -6.07
CA SER A 431 17.51 3.66 -6.06
C SER A 431 17.65 3.18 -4.63
N GLN A 432 17.04 2.04 -4.29
CA GLN A 432 17.11 1.49 -2.94
C GLN A 432 17.28 -0.03 -2.96
N ILE A 433 18.12 -0.53 -2.06
CA ILE A 433 18.34 -1.96 -1.85
C ILE A 433 17.95 -2.34 -0.42
N THR A 434 17.00 -3.25 -0.30
CA THR A 434 16.56 -3.82 0.98
C THR A 434 17.22 -5.19 1.18
N LEU A 435 17.88 -5.38 2.29
CA LEU A 435 18.63 -6.58 2.66
C LEU A 435 17.74 -7.51 3.50
N LEU A 436 16.79 -8.23 2.86
CA LEU A 436 15.78 -9.04 3.55
C LEU A 436 16.37 -10.21 4.36
N GLY A 437 17.54 -10.73 3.95
CA GLY A 437 18.26 -11.80 4.65
C GLY A 437 19.09 -11.33 5.85
N HIS A 438 19.19 -10.02 6.09
CA HIS A 438 20.00 -9.45 7.15
C HIS A 438 19.15 -8.55 8.04
N THR A 439 19.11 -8.86 9.33
CA THR A 439 18.38 -8.03 10.30
C THR A 439 19.34 -7.54 11.38
N PHE A 440 19.17 -6.28 11.78
CA PHE A 440 19.83 -5.68 12.92
C PHE A 440 18.78 -5.33 13.98
N LEU A 441 18.85 -5.92 15.16
CA LEU A 441 17.84 -5.79 16.23
C LEU A 441 16.40 -6.09 15.74
N SER A 442 16.25 -7.10 14.89
CA SER A 442 14.99 -7.46 14.20
C SER A 442 14.46 -6.35 13.26
N LEU A 443 15.29 -5.39 12.86
CA LEU A 443 15.00 -4.37 11.85
C LEU A 443 15.67 -4.77 10.54
N THR A 444 14.96 -4.61 9.43
CA THR A 444 15.46 -4.88 8.07
C THR A 444 16.09 -3.62 7.51
N PRO A 445 17.38 -3.65 7.14
CA PRO A 445 18.05 -2.48 6.58
C PRO A 445 17.74 -2.28 5.09
N THR A 446 17.55 -1.03 4.71
CA THR A 446 17.44 -0.56 3.32
C THR A 446 18.40 0.59 3.12
N LEU A 447 19.35 0.43 2.21
CA LEU A 447 20.22 1.52 1.75
C LEU A 447 19.57 2.19 0.55
N TYR A 448 19.66 3.52 0.47
CA TYR A 448 19.10 4.25 -0.66
C TYR A 448 19.96 5.45 -1.07
N VAL A 449 19.81 5.80 -2.35
CA VAL A 449 20.34 7.03 -2.95
C VAL A 449 19.19 7.71 -3.66
N ASN A 450 19.06 9.01 -3.45
CA ASN A 450 18.07 9.85 -4.11
C ASN A 450 18.78 11.07 -4.73
N TYR A 451 18.41 11.40 -5.96
CA TYR A 451 18.82 12.64 -6.62
C TYR A 451 17.59 13.36 -7.13
N LYS A 452 17.42 14.63 -6.75
CA LYS A 452 16.33 15.49 -7.19
C LYS A 452 16.86 16.75 -7.82
N PHE A 453 16.28 17.09 -8.97
CA PHE A 453 16.47 18.34 -9.68
C PHE A 453 15.11 19.03 -9.81
N ASN A 454 15.07 20.33 -9.53
CA ASN A 454 13.89 21.18 -9.68
C ASN A 454 14.28 22.44 -10.45
N ASP A 455 13.65 22.67 -11.59
CA ASP A 455 13.75 23.92 -12.34
C ASP A 455 12.46 24.73 -12.18
N SER A 456 12.59 25.99 -11.86
CA SER A 456 11.48 26.89 -11.57
C SER A 456 11.55 28.13 -12.43
N SER A 457 10.41 28.65 -12.87
CA SER A 457 10.33 29.99 -13.46
C SER A 457 10.81 31.09 -12.50
N ALA A 458 10.72 30.85 -11.19
CA ALA A 458 11.29 31.68 -10.12
C ALA A 458 12.65 31.13 -9.67
N LYS A 459 13.63 31.12 -10.57
CA LYS A 459 14.91 30.38 -10.46
C LYS A 459 15.62 30.56 -9.13
N ILE A 460 15.87 31.82 -8.73
CA ILE A 460 16.65 32.15 -7.53
C ILE A 460 16.00 31.64 -6.24
N SER A 461 14.68 31.53 -6.23
CA SER A 461 13.95 31.14 -5.03
C SER A 461 13.64 29.65 -4.96
N TYR A 462 13.47 28.97 -6.11
CA TYR A 462 12.88 27.63 -6.13
C TYR A 462 13.61 26.62 -7.04
N SER A 463 14.56 27.02 -7.90
CA SER A 463 15.38 26.04 -8.60
C SER A 463 16.47 25.50 -7.68
N TYR A 464 16.65 24.18 -7.66
CA TYR A 464 17.67 23.52 -6.86
C TYR A 464 17.96 22.12 -7.36
N ASN A 465 19.09 21.59 -6.91
CA ASN A 465 19.37 20.16 -6.94
C ASN A 465 19.74 19.68 -5.54
N LYS A 466 19.52 18.40 -5.27
CA LYS A 466 19.96 17.75 -4.04
C LYS A 466 20.22 16.28 -4.24
N SER A 467 21.14 15.75 -3.45
CA SER A 467 21.42 14.32 -3.35
C SER A 467 21.26 13.88 -1.91
N GLU A 468 20.69 12.70 -1.74
CA GLU A 468 20.54 12.07 -0.45
C GLU A 468 21.14 10.66 -0.51
N VAL A 469 21.89 10.28 0.51
CA VAL A 469 22.33 8.90 0.74
C VAL A 469 21.90 8.50 2.15
N GLY A 470 21.18 7.40 2.28
CA GLY A 470 20.61 7.08 3.57
C GLY A 470 20.49 5.59 3.85
N LEU A 471 20.22 5.33 5.11
CA LEU A 471 19.88 4.04 5.69
C LEU A 471 18.50 4.13 6.34
N ASN A 472 17.61 3.25 5.94
CA ASN A 472 16.34 3.02 6.62
C ASN A 472 16.39 1.67 7.34
N LEU A 473 15.98 1.63 8.58
CA LEU A 473 15.79 0.42 9.38
C LEU A 473 14.30 0.22 9.61
N SER A 474 13.73 -0.85 9.09
CA SER A 474 12.28 -1.09 9.15
C SER A 474 11.91 -2.40 9.84
N LYS A 475 10.75 -2.41 10.50
CA LYS A 475 10.13 -3.60 11.09
C LYS A 475 8.64 -3.59 10.85
N THR A 476 8.10 -4.72 10.38
CA THR A 476 6.66 -4.98 10.32
C THR A 476 6.25 -5.92 11.45
N PHE A 477 5.05 -5.76 11.97
CA PHE A 477 4.49 -6.57 13.07
C PHE A 477 2.98 -6.80 12.89
#